data_0a1ba67c5a1f4099fb301ece094179f6
#
_entry.id   0a1ba67c5a1f4099fb301ece094179f6
#
_cell.length_a   1.000
_cell.length_b   1.000
_cell.length_c   1.000
_cell.angle_alpha   90.00
_cell.angle_beta   90.00
_cell.angle_gamma   90.00
#
_symmetry.space_group_name_H-M   'P 1'
#
loop_
_entity.id
_entity.type
_entity.pdbx_description
1 polymer ?
#
loop_
_entity_poly.entity_id
_entity_poly.type
_entity_poly.pdbx_seq_one_letter_code
_entity_poly.pdbx_strand_id
1 'polypeptide(L)'
;MRRAWFSSRGRAYADGMTTAHRGTEGRPRVGGSDGSGHDGGRHDGRTHDGQANDAGGRRRGDGRATGETGETDMSPPTGGSDRDATVPERTPDGRYLVIAGRRWRASDPGIPEKLRVELVEELMAARRLVRTEPTAARPRVQDAKVALGERGEEWWYPTDAGRRVRLGAAIRALLRHRGGTTICPSEAARVVGGDDWRDLMPMTRDVAAELAADGVLGVQQKGVDVDPATVTGPVRLAPRDLAPRS
;
A
#
# COMPACT_ATOMS: atom_id res chain seq x y z
N MET A 1 -0.72 -51.74 1.85
CA MET A 1 0.01 -51.37 0.64
C MET A 1 0.66 -50.01 0.88
N ARG A 2 1.96 -50.01 1.12
CA ARG A 2 2.77 -48.81 1.39
C ARG A 2 3.28 -48.31 0.04
N ARG A 3 3.04 -47.06 -0.28
CA ARG A 3 3.71 -46.37 -1.37
C ARG A 3 4.69 -45.34 -0.79
N ALA A 4 5.94 -45.69 -0.90
CA ALA A 4 7.09 -44.85 -0.67
C ALA A 4 7.14 -43.76 -1.75
N TRP A 5 7.38 -42.50 -1.36
CA TRP A 5 7.82 -41.45 -2.29
C TRP A 5 9.28 -41.15 -2.07
N PHE A 6 9.97 -41.29 -3.19
CA PHE A 6 11.40 -41.21 -3.36
C PHE A 6 11.91 -39.77 -3.26
N SER A 7 12.93 -39.62 -2.45
CA SER A 7 13.86 -38.49 -2.43
C SER A 7 14.78 -38.52 -3.63
N SER A 8 15.04 -37.43 -4.27
CA SER A 8 16.26 -37.17 -5.03
C SER A 8 16.70 -35.74 -4.85
N ARG A 9 17.67 -35.55 -4.01
CA ARG A 9 19.12 -35.29 -4.28
C ARG A 9 19.28 -34.13 -5.25
N GLY A 10 19.88 -33.00 -4.93
CA GLY A 10 21.23 -32.92 -4.35
C GLY A 10 22.19 -32.56 -5.44
N ARG A 11 22.63 -31.30 -5.52
CA ARG A 11 23.92 -31.00 -6.13
C ARG A 11 24.60 -29.93 -5.29
N ALA A 12 25.60 -30.38 -4.59
CA ALA A 12 26.69 -29.61 -4.03
C ALA A 12 27.49 -28.96 -5.19
N TYR A 13 27.90 -27.74 -5.01
CA TYR A 13 29.03 -27.16 -5.67
C TYR A 13 30.08 -26.85 -4.61
N ALA A 14 31.12 -27.64 -4.63
CA ALA A 14 32.34 -27.44 -3.84
C ALA A 14 33.45 -26.92 -4.77
N ASP A 15 34.30 -26.14 -4.16
CA ASP A 15 35.71 -25.88 -4.44
C ASP A 15 36.15 -25.11 -5.68
N GLY A 16 36.93 -24.09 -5.36
CA GLY A 16 37.85 -23.37 -6.22
C GLY A 16 38.71 -22.40 -5.41
N MET A 17 39.70 -22.99 -4.77
CA MET A 17 40.82 -22.36 -4.03
C MET A 17 41.62 -21.36 -4.86
N THR A 18 42.12 -20.31 -4.11
CA THR A 18 43.51 -19.78 -4.15
C THR A 18 43.87 -18.82 -5.29
N THR A 19 44.20 -17.54 -4.96
CA THR A 19 45.60 -17.11 -4.88
C THR A 19 45.69 -15.67 -4.33
N ALA A 20 46.56 -15.52 -3.37
CA ALA A 20 47.06 -14.25 -2.82
C ALA A 20 47.91 -13.51 -3.85
N HIS A 21 47.77 -12.16 -3.90
CA HIS A 21 48.90 -11.32 -4.29
C HIS A 21 48.96 -10.09 -3.40
N ARG A 22 50.14 -9.98 -2.83
CA ARG A 22 50.66 -8.97 -1.90
C ARG A 22 51.35 -7.85 -2.72
N GLY A 23 51.33 -6.63 -2.20
CA GLY A 23 52.19 -5.51 -2.63
C GLY A 23 51.39 -4.31 -3.12
N THR A 24 51.61 -3.10 -2.77
CA THR A 24 52.63 -2.34 -2.02
C THR A 24 52.07 -0.93 -1.86
N GLU A 25 52.36 -0.37 -0.72
CA GLU A 25 52.52 1.02 -0.32
C GLU A 25 52.47 2.12 -1.36
N GLY A 26 51.81 3.26 -0.98
CA GLY A 26 51.94 4.53 -1.67
C GLY A 26 51.03 5.62 -1.12
N ARG A 27 51.40 6.26 -0.01
CA ARG A 27 51.04 7.63 0.39
C ARG A 27 52.22 8.55 0.04
N PRO A 28 52.17 9.90 0.09
CA PRO A 28 51.06 10.89 0.11
C PRO A 28 51.34 12.10 -0.84
N ARG A 29 50.44 13.14 -0.84
CA ARG A 29 50.69 14.61 -0.98
C ARG A 29 49.34 15.32 -1.13
N VAL A 30 48.91 16.11 -0.20
CA VAL A 30 49.14 17.50 0.26
C VAL A 30 49.24 18.54 -0.89
N GLY A 31 48.31 19.47 -0.85
CA GLY A 31 48.25 20.73 -1.58
C GLY A 31 46.77 21.07 -1.82
N GLY A 32 46.13 22.07 -1.27
CA GLY A 32 46.49 23.39 -0.79
C GLY A 32 46.06 24.43 -1.79
N SER A 33 45.23 25.36 -1.37
CA SER A 33 44.95 26.73 -1.85
C SER A 33 43.52 26.91 -2.42
N ASP A 34 42.62 27.61 -1.68
CA ASP A 34 42.42 29.08 -1.70
C ASP A 34 41.83 29.66 -2.99
N GLY A 35 40.73 30.39 -2.83
CA GLY A 35 40.14 31.30 -3.80
C GLY A 35 38.64 31.44 -3.60
N SER A 36 38.15 32.22 -2.67
CA SER A 36 37.76 33.63 -2.72
C SER A 36 36.90 34.02 -3.91
N GLY A 37 35.69 34.48 -3.57
CA GLY A 37 35.25 35.69 -4.17
C GLY A 37 33.86 35.73 -4.80
N HIS A 38 33.01 36.55 -4.17
CA HIS A 38 32.10 37.53 -4.78
C HIS A 38 30.90 36.95 -5.58
N ASP A 39 29.74 37.46 -5.55
CA ASP A 39 29.08 38.71 -5.14
C ASP A 39 27.62 38.62 -5.58
N GLY A 40 26.71 39.08 -4.81
CA GLY A 40 25.71 40.05 -5.06
C GLY A 40 24.69 39.81 -6.20
N GLY A 41 23.46 39.66 -5.83
CA GLY A 41 22.32 39.78 -6.74
C GLY A 41 21.00 39.83 -5.99
N ARG A 42 20.75 40.95 -5.30
CA ARG A 42 19.39 41.34 -4.88
C ARG A 42 18.60 41.72 -6.13
N HIS A 43 17.43 41.22 -6.28
CA HIS A 43 16.38 41.91 -7.02
C HIS A 43 15.06 41.87 -6.28
N ASP A 44 14.66 43.09 -5.98
CA ASP A 44 13.42 43.56 -5.41
C ASP A 44 12.18 43.17 -6.22
N GLY A 45 11.13 42.86 -5.50
CA GLY A 45 9.87 43.57 -5.51
C GLY A 45 9.06 43.64 -6.81
N ARG A 46 7.88 43.07 -6.76
CA ARG A 46 6.65 43.73 -7.21
C ARG A 46 5.43 43.11 -6.61
N THR A 47 4.88 43.85 -5.67
CA THR A 47 3.47 43.86 -5.28
C THR A 47 2.59 44.16 -6.50
N HIS A 48 1.52 43.43 -6.68
CA HIS A 48 0.34 43.90 -7.38
C HIS A 48 -0.90 43.65 -6.55
N ASP A 49 -1.32 44.77 -5.96
CA ASP A 49 -2.65 45.02 -5.46
C ASP A 49 -3.64 45.22 -6.61
N GLY A 50 -4.92 44.99 -6.33
CA GLY A 50 -6.02 45.53 -7.10
C GLY A 50 -6.82 44.43 -7.81
N GLN A 51 -8.10 44.26 -7.69
CA GLN A 51 -9.14 45.21 -7.36
C GLN A 51 -10.45 44.44 -7.26
N ALA A 52 -11.22 44.76 -6.27
CA ALA A 52 -12.63 44.38 -6.13
C ALA A 52 -13.46 44.94 -7.31
N ASN A 53 -14.42 44.17 -7.76
CA ASN A 53 -15.59 44.74 -8.42
C ASN A 53 -16.87 44.10 -7.90
N ASP A 54 -17.57 44.95 -7.21
CA ASP A 54 -18.92 44.93 -6.73
C ASP A 54 -19.92 45.27 -7.88
N ALA A 55 -21.20 45.08 -7.61
CA ALA A 55 -22.40 45.44 -8.38
C ALA A 55 -23.05 44.27 -9.13
N GLY A 56 -24.21 43.78 -8.75
CA GLY A 56 -25.44 44.53 -8.46
C GLY A 56 -26.45 44.18 -9.54
N GLY A 57 -27.57 43.54 -9.17
CA GLY A 57 -28.61 43.28 -10.16
C GLY A 57 -29.80 42.47 -9.63
N ARG A 58 -30.59 43.11 -8.77
CA ARG A 58 -31.97 42.66 -8.47
C ARG A 58 -32.84 42.84 -9.70
N ARG A 59 -33.60 41.83 -10.09
CA ARG A 59 -34.92 42.05 -10.75
C ARG A 59 -35.92 41.00 -10.24
N ARG A 60 -36.95 41.56 -9.58
CA ARG A 60 -38.21 40.92 -9.30
C ARG A 60 -38.99 40.87 -10.62
N GLY A 61 -39.72 39.80 -10.84
CA GLY A 61 -40.72 39.68 -11.88
C GLY A 61 -41.86 38.83 -11.36
N ASP A 62 -42.90 39.51 -10.85
CA ASP A 62 -44.20 38.93 -10.56
C ASP A 62 -44.88 38.61 -11.88
N GLY A 63 -45.36 37.38 -12.05
CA GLY A 63 -46.17 36.97 -13.15
C GLY A 63 -47.18 35.90 -12.73
N ARG A 64 -48.33 36.37 -12.28
CA ARG A 64 -49.53 35.60 -11.95
C ARG A 64 -50.26 35.29 -13.25
N ALA A 65 -50.45 34.01 -13.59
CA ALA A 65 -51.46 33.59 -14.55
C ALA A 65 -52.10 32.30 -14.06
N THR A 66 -53.41 32.42 -13.92
CA THR A 66 -54.42 31.42 -13.63
C THR A 66 -54.67 30.57 -14.87
N GLY A 67 -54.96 29.28 -14.70
CA GLY A 67 -55.68 28.53 -15.71
C GLY A 67 -55.37 27.04 -15.80
N GLU A 68 -56.39 26.32 -15.44
CA GLU A 68 -56.89 25.05 -15.99
C GLU A 68 -56.34 23.74 -15.44
N THR A 69 -57.29 23.10 -14.79
CA THR A 69 -57.42 21.71 -14.40
C THR A 69 -57.28 20.77 -15.58
N GLY A 70 -56.24 19.93 -15.54
CA GLY A 70 -56.09 18.76 -16.37
C GLY A 70 -55.63 17.61 -15.48
N GLU A 71 -56.61 16.84 -15.02
CA GLU A 71 -56.43 15.60 -14.29
C GLU A 71 -55.92 14.55 -15.29
N THR A 72 -54.61 14.39 -15.34
CA THR A 72 -53.97 13.24 -16.00
C THR A 72 -53.42 12.36 -14.94
N ASP A 73 -54.07 11.23 -14.75
CA ASP A 73 -53.61 10.03 -14.08
C ASP A 73 -52.18 9.70 -14.57
N MET A 74 -51.19 10.13 -13.81
CA MET A 74 -49.81 9.69 -13.93
C MET A 74 -49.47 8.82 -12.73
N SER A 75 -49.83 7.54 -12.85
CA SER A 75 -49.21 6.50 -12.07
C SER A 75 -47.71 6.64 -12.24
N PRO A 76 -46.91 6.72 -11.13
CA PRO A 76 -45.46 6.76 -11.26
C PRO A 76 -44.99 5.48 -11.92
N PRO A 77 -44.02 5.56 -12.86
CA PRO A 77 -43.40 4.36 -13.39
C PRO A 77 -42.73 3.65 -12.22
N THR A 78 -43.20 2.47 -11.90
CA THR A 78 -42.54 1.48 -11.06
C THR A 78 -41.28 1.06 -11.81
N GLY A 79 -40.29 1.98 -11.84
CA GLY A 79 -38.93 1.67 -12.24
C GLY A 79 -38.32 0.84 -11.15
N GLY A 80 -38.50 -0.46 -11.24
CA GLY A 80 -37.74 -1.44 -10.48
C GLY A 80 -36.26 -1.19 -10.71
N SER A 81 -35.64 -0.56 -9.75
CA SER A 81 -34.18 -0.51 -9.65
C SER A 81 -33.70 -1.83 -9.07
N ASP A 82 -33.93 -2.91 -9.81
CA ASP A 82 -33.13 -4.11 -9.70
C ASP A 82 -31.71 -3.74 -10.19
N ARG A 83 -30.97 -3.07 -9.32
CA ARG A 83 -29.53 -3.15 -9.38
C ARG A 83 -29.17 -4.54 -8.90
N ASP A 84 -29.44 -5.50 -9.76
CA ASP A 84 -28.80 -6.79 -9.74
C ASP A 84 -27.30 -6.48 -9.64
N ALA A 85 -26.72 -6.74 -8.48
CA ALA A 85 -25.31 -6.57 -8.24
C ALA A 85 -24.61 -7.67 -9.05
N THR A 86 -24.57 -7.48 -10.37
CA THR A 86 -23.96 -8.40 -11.31
C THR A 86 -22.53 -8.64 -10.83
N VAL A 87 -22.27 -9.86 -10.36
CA VAL A 87 -20.92 -10.27 -9.94
C VAL A 87 -20.01 -9.99 -11.13
N PRO A 88 -18.93 -9.20 -10.98
CA PRO A 88 -18.06 -8.87 -12.10
C PRO A 88 -17.54 -10.13 -12.77
N GLU A 89 -17.61 -10.17 -14.09
CA GLU A 89 -17.07 -11.25 -14.89
C GLU A 89 -15.57 -11.37 -14.62
N ARG A 90 -15.11 -12.61 -14.44
CA ARG A 90 -13.69 -12.92 -14.20
C ARG A 90 -13.09 -13.54 -15.45
N THR A 91 -11.85 -13.16 -15.81
CA THR A 91 -11.14 -13.84 -16.90
C THR A 91 -10.95 -15.33 -16.61
N PRO A 92 -10.84 -16.19 -17.64
CA PRO A 92 -10.71 -17.65 -17.44
C PRO A 92 -9.53 -18.07 -16.56
N ASP A 93 -8.45 -17.27 -16.55
CA ASP A 93 -7.28 -17.47 -15.69
C ASP A 93 -7.47 -16.96 -14.25
N GLY A 94 -8.62 -16.34 -13.96
CA GLY A 94 -8.95 -15.79 -12.64
C GLY A 94 -8.17 -14.53 -12.23
N ARG A 95 -7.29 -14.02 -13.09
CA ARG A 95 -6.35 -12.93 -12.75
C ARG A 95 -6.94 -11.54 -12.85
N TYR A 96 -8.02 -11.39 -13.63
CA TYR A 96 -8.64 -10.09 -13.86
C TYR A 96 -10.16 -10.15 -13.70
N LEU A 97 -10.73 -9.02 -13.30
CA LEU A 97 -12.15 -8.72 -13.33
C LEU A 97 -12.44 -7.84 -14.53
N VAL A 98 -13.52 -8.09 -15.24
CA VAL A 98 -14.00 -7.25 -16.35
C VAL A 98 -15.18 -6.40 -15.83
N ILE A 99 -14.99 -5.10 -15.76
CA ILE A 99 -15.97 -4.14 -15.27
C ILE A 99 -16.12 -3.06 -16.33
N ALA A 100 -17.31 -2.91 -16.90
CA ALA A 100 -17.59 -1.96 -17.98
C ALA A 100 -16.55 -2.05 -19.12
N GLY A 101 -16.22 -3.26 -19.55
CA GLY A 101 -15.26 -3.54 -20.64
C GLY A 101 -13.78 -3.32 -20.27
N ARG A 102 -13.47 -2.89 -19.05
CA ARG A 102 -12.10 -2.70 -18.60
C ARG A 102 -11.64 -3.84 -17.71
N ARG A 103 -10.39 -4.29 -17.93
CA ARG A 103 -9.77 -5.32 -17.10
C ARG A 103 -9.12 -4.68 -15.87
N TRP A 104 -9.44 -5.23 -14.70
CA TRP A 104 -8.88 -4.85 -13.42
C TRP A 104 -8.25 -6.07 -12.80
N ARG A 105 -7.05 -5.93 -12.25
CA ARG A 105 -6.40 -7.06 -11.57
C ARG A 105 -7.28 -7.49 -10.39
N ALA A 106 -7.57 -8.79 -10.33
CA ALA A 106 -8.28 -9.38 -9.20
C ALA A 106 -7.39 -9.46 -7.97
N SER A 107 -8.01 -9.43 -6.79
CA SER A 107 -7.31 -9.76 -5.54
C SER A 107 -6.78 -11.19 -5.61
N ASP A 108 -5.63 -11.41 -4.99
CA ASP A 108 -4.99 -12.72 -4.88
C ASP A 108 -5.91 -13.72 -4.15
N PRO A 109 -6.29 -14.83 -4.79
CA PRO A 109 -7.16 -15.83 -4.19
C PRO A 109 -6.48 -16.64 -3.06
N GLY A 110 -5.15 -16.61 -2.98
CA GLY A 110 -4.38 -17.27 -1.92
C GLY A 110 -4.47 -16.58 -0.57
N ILE A 111 -5.01 -15.35 -0.51
CA ILE A 111 -5.19 -14.64 0.76
C ILE A 111 -6.28 -15.31 1.59
N PRO A 112 -6.01 -15.72 2.86
CA PRO A 112 -7.03 -16.24 3.75
C PRO A 112 -8.21 -15.28 3.88
N GLU A 113 -9.45 -15.80 3.81
CA GLU A 113 -10.66 -15.00 3.73
C GLU A 113 -10.76 -13.92 4.81
N LYS A 114 -10.46 -14.27 6.07
CA LYS A 114 -10.46 -13.30 7.17
C LYS A 114 -9.54 -12.11 6.91
N LEU A 115 -8.31 -12.36 6.44
CA LEU A 115 -7.33 -11.31 6.18
C LEU A 115 -7.72 -10.49 4.94
N ARG A 116 -8.32 -11.13 3.95
CA ARG A 116 -8.84 -10.47 2.76
C ARG A 116 -9.96 -9.48 3.12
N VAL A 117 -10.88 -9.88 3.98
CA VAL A 117 -11.96 -8.99 4.48
C VAL A 117 -11.36 -7.77 5.17
N GLU A 118 -10.43 -7.96 6.13
CA GLU A 118 -9.77 -6.86 6.84
C GLU A 118 -9.07 -5.88 5.88
N LEU A 119 -8.37 -6.37 4.85
CA LEU A 119 -7.70 -5.54 3.85
C LEU A 119 -8.69 -4.77 2.96
N VAL A 120 -9.81 -5.39 2.60
CA VAL A 120 -10.89 -4.73 1.84
C VAL A 120 -11.55 -3.64 2.68
N GLU A 121 -11.80 -3.89 3.95
CA GLU A 121 -12.38 -2.90 4.88
C GLU A 121 -11.44 -1.69 5.05
N GLU A 122 -10.12 -1.92 5.19
CA GLU A 122 -9.13 -0.83 5.21
C GLU A 122 -9.13 -0.05 3.88
N LEU A 123 -9.19 -0.74 2.74
CA LEU A 123 -9.28 -0.09 1.44
C LEU A 123 -10.51 0.80 1.34
N MET A 124 -11.67 0.32 1.80
CA MET A 124 -12.92 1.10 1.77
C MET A 124 -12.89 2.27 2.74
N ALA A 125 -12.32 2.08 3.92
CA ALA A 125 -12.10 3.17 4.88
C ALA A 125 -11.19 4.25 4.30
N ALA A 126 -10.05 3.86 3.72
CA ALA A 126 -9.11 4.79 3.09
C ALA A 126 -9.73 5.54 1.90
N ARG A 127 -10.54 4.87 1.07
CA ARG A 127 -11.23 5.50 -0.07
C ARG A 127 -12.22 6.58 0.36
N ARG A 128 -12.93 6.39 1.48
CA ARG A 128 -13.84 7.41 2.02
C ARG A 128 -13.09 8.68 2.42
N LEU A 129 -11.86 8.56 2.93
CA LEU A 129 -11.02 9.68 3.35
C LEU A 129 -10.38 10.44 2.18
N VAL A 130 -10.31 9.89 0.97
CA VAL A 130 -9.63 10.55 -0.17
C VAL A 130 -10.17 11.96 -0.46
N ARG A 131 -11.46 12.20 -0.19
CA ARG A 131 -12.09 13.50 -0.45
C ARG A 131 -11.73 14.56 0.59
N THR A 132 -11.53 14.17 1.84
CA THR A 132 -11.27 15.08 2.98
C THR A 132 -9.80 15.16 3.33
N GLU A 133 -9.07 14.06 3.23
CA GLU A 133 -7.68 13.91 3.65
C GLU A 133 -6.84 13.18 2.57
N PRO A 134 -6.72 13.74 1.36
CA PRO A 134 -6.11 13.03 0.23
C PRO A 134 -4.66 12.62 0.47
N THR A 135 -3.88 13.43 1.18
CA THR A 135 -2.46 13.16 1.47
C THR A 135 -2.31 11.94 2.37
N ALA A 136 -3.10 11.82 3.42
CA ALA A 136 -3.08 10.67 4.33
C ALA A 136 -3.75 9.42 3.70
N ALA A 137 -4.82 9.62 2.94
CA ALA A 137 -5.63 8.52 2.41
C ALA A 137 -4.99 7.78 1.23
N ARG A 138 -4.32 8.49 0.30
CA ARG A 138 -3.72 7.87 -0.91
C ARG A 138 -2.71 6.77 -0.60
N PRO A 139 -1.75 6.95 0.33
CA PRO A 139 -0.84 5.88 0.73
C PRO A 139 -1.56 4.68 1.36
N ARG A 140 -2.62 4.90 2.14
CA ARG A 140 -3.44 3.83 2.70
C ARG A 140 -4.14 3.01 1.61
N VAL A 141 -4.74 3.68 0.61
CA VAL A 141 -5.32 3.03 -0.58
C VAL A 141 -4.25 2.24 -1.34
N GLN A 142 -3.04 2.81 -1.48
CA GLN A 142 -1.92 2.15 -2.13
C GLN A 142 -1.52 0.87 -1.40
N ASP A 143 -1.27 0.95 -0.09
CA ASP A 143 -0.89 -0.20 0.74
C ASP A 143 -1.95 -1.32 0.69
N ALA A 144 -3.23 -0.98 0.88
CA ALA A 144 -4.30 -1.97 0.84
C ALA A 144 -4.40 -2.67 -0.52
N LYS A 145 -4.27 -1.93 -1.63
CA LYS A 145 -4.29 -2.51 -2.98
C LYS A 145 -3.07 -3.37 -3.28
N VAL A 146 -1.89 -2.98 -2.81
CA VAL A 146 -0.67 -3.78 -2.95
C VAL A 146 -0.78 -5.05 -2.11
N ALA A 147 -1.25 -4.97 -0.88
CA ALA A 147 -1.48 -6.13 -0.02
C ALA A 147 -2.46 -7.13 -0.65
N LEU A 148 -3.57 -6.64 -1.23
CA LEU A 148 -4.54 -7.47 -1.95
C LEU A 148 -4.00 -8.06 -3.26
N GLY A 149 -2.84 -7.61 -3.76
CA GLY A 149 -2.30 -8.03 -5.06
C GLY A 149 -2.92 -7.32 -6.25
N GLU A 150 -3.83 -6.35 -6.04
CA GLU A 150 -4.47 -5.57 -7.10
C GLU A 150 -3.54 -4.54 -7.75
N ARG A 151 -2.41 -4.24 -7.11
CA ARG A 151 -1.42 -3.25 -7.55
C ARG A 151 0.00 -3.71 -7.21
N GLY A 152 0.99 -3.12 -7.87
CA GLY A 152 2.39 -3.53 -7.72
C GLY A 152 2.72 -4.70 -8.64
N GLU A 153 3.66 -5.54 -8.23
CA GLU A 153 4.04 -6.75 -8.96
C GLU A 153 2.88 -7.76 -9.00
N GLU A 154 2.89 -8.60 -9.99
CA GLU A 154 1.83 -9.60 -10.21
C GLU A 154 1.92 -10.71 -9.16
N TRP A 155 0.82 -10.99 -8.45
CA TRP A 155 0.80 -11.97 -7.37
C TRP A 155 1.04 -13.41 -7.84
N TRP A 156 0.85 -13.71 -9.14
CA TRP A 156 1.06 -15.04 -9.70
C TRP A 156 2.49 -15.30 -10.20
N TYR A 157 3.35 -14.26 -10.30
CA TYR A 157 4.79 -14.36 -10.59
C TYR A 157 5.61 -13.42 -9.70
N PRO A 158 5.56 -13.62 -8.37
CA PRO A 158 6.20 -12.71 -7.46
C PRO A 158 7.72 -12.91 -7.42
N THR A 159 8.49 -11.81 -7.52
CA THR A 159 9.91 -11.81 -7.16
C THR A 159 10.08 -11.61 -5.64
N ASP A 160 11.27 -11.83 -5.11
CA ASP A 160 11.54 -11.56 -3.70
C ASP A 160 11.41 -10.06 -3.38
N ALA A 161 11.82 -9.19 -4.29
CA ALA A 161 11.61 -7.75 -4.15
C ALA A 161 10.11 -7.39 -4.08
N GLY A 162 9.30 -7.96 -4.98
CA GLY A 162 7.85 -7.78 -4.97
C GLY A 162 7.19 -8.34 -3.71
N ARG A 163 7.64 -9.49 -3.20
CA ARG A 163 7.19 -10.06 -1.93
C ARG A 163 7.50 -9.13 -0.76
N ARG A 164 8.72 -8.56 -0.66
CA ARG A 164 9.09 -7.60 0.38
C ARG A 164 8.18 -6.37 0.39
N VAL A 165 7.97 -5.78 -0.78
CA VAL A 165 7.06 -4.62 -0.94
C VAL A 165 5.65 -4.98 -0.49
N ARG A 166 5.14 -6.14 -0.89
CA ARG A 166 3.79 -6.60 -0.54
C ARG A 166 3.65 -6.93 0.94
N LEU A 167 4.68 -7.54 1.57
CA LEU A 167 4.73 -7.78 3.02
C LEU A 167 4.67 -6.47 3.81
N GLY A 168 5.46 -5.46 3.44
CA GLY A 168 5.43 -4.14 4.07
C GLY A 168 4.06 -3.48 3.95
N ALA A 169 3.45 -3.55 2.78
CA ALA A 169 2.10 -3.04 2.54
C ALA A 169 1.04 -3.78 3.38
N ALA A 170 1.12 -5.11 3.48
CA ALA A 170 0.21 -5.92 4.29
C ALA A 170 0.33 -5.61 5.78
N ILE A 171 1.55 -5.47 6.30
CA ILE A 171 1.79 -5.07 7.70
C ILE A 171 1.13 -3.73 7.99
N ARG A 172 1.40 -2.70 7.18
CA ARG A 172 0.84 -1.35 7.39
C ARG A 172 -0.68 -1.33 7.27
N ALA A 173 -1.25 -2.01 6.28
CA ALA A 173 -2.69 -2.06 6.07
C ALA A 173 -3.42 -2.76 7.24
N LEU A 174 -2.93 -3.92 7.69
CA LEU A 174 -3.51 -4.66 8.81
C LEU A 174 -3.39 -3.88 10.13
N LEU A 175 -2.26 -3.22 10.40
CA LEU A 175 -2.09 -2.39 11.59
C LEU A 175 -3.06 -1.20 11.62
N ARG A 176 -3.29 -0.54 10.47
CA ARG A 176 -4.25 0.57 10.37
C ARG A 176 -5.68 0.08 10.55
N HIS A 177 -6.03 -1.02 9.90
CA HIS A 177 -7.38 -1.61 10.04
C HIS A 177 -7.71 -1.92 11.50
N ARG A 178 -6.76 -2.46 12.24
CA ARG A 178 -6.96 -2.87 13.64
C ARG A 178 -6.85 -1.74 14.66
N GLY A 179 -6.60 -0.51 14.24
CA GLY A 179 -6.77 0.68 15.06
C GLY A 179 -6.05 0.66 16.42
N GLY A 180 -4.74 0.40 16.44
CA GLY A 180 -3.94 0.44 17.67
C GLY A 180 -3.66 -0.92 18.31
N THR A 181 -4.26 -2.01 17.83
CA THR A 181 -3.91 -3.35 18.30
C THR A 181 -2.76 -3.95 17.49
N THR A 182 -2.10 -4.94 18.06
CA THR A 182 -0.94 -5.60 17.42
C THR A 182 -1.36 -6.68 16.44
N ILE A 183 -0.49 -6.97 15.46
CA ILE A 183 -0.62 -8.13 14.57
C ILE A 183 0.52 -9.14 14.80
N CYS A 184 0.31 -10.39 14.39
CA CYS A 184 1.41 -11.36 14.29
C CYS A 184 2.10 -11.20 12.93
N PRO A 185 3.43 -11.27 12.83
CA PRO A 185 4.12 -11.30 11.53
C PRO A 185 3.57 -12.35 10.56
N SER A 186 3.15 -13.50 11.09
CA SER A 186 2.57 -14.58 10.29
C SER A 186 1.26 -14.19 9.56
N GLU A 187 0.56 -13.15 10.00
CA GLU A 187 -0.65 -12.69 9.30
C GLU A 187 -0.26 -12.02 7.99
N ALA A 188 0.78 -11.17 7.99
CA ALA A 188 1.32 -10.59 6.76
C ALA A 188 1.95 -11.66 5.85
N ALA A 189 2.68 -12.62 6.42
CA ALA A 189 3.20 -13.75 5.67
C ALA A 189 2.10 -14.55 4.96
N ARG A 190 0.96 -14.79 5.62
CA ARG A 190 -0.21 -15.47 5.03
C ARG A 190 -0.89 -14.66 3.93
N VAL A 191 -0.89 -13.33 4.01
CA VAL A 191 -1.40 -12.47 2.94
C VAL A 191 -0.61 -12.65 1.65
N VAL A 192 0.71 -12.85 1.75
CA VAL A 192 1.61 -12.89 0.59
C VAL A 192 1.88 -14.32 0.11
N GLY A 193 2.01 -15.26 1.03
CA GLY A 193 2.41 -16.64 0.73
C GLY A 193 1.27 -17.65 0.79
N GLY A 194 0.04 -17.24 1.18
CA GLY A 194 -1.07 -18.19 1.27
C GLY A 194 -0.72 -19.41 2.13
N ASP A 195 -0.80 -20.59 1.54
CA ASP A 195 -0.48 -21.87 2.23
C ASP A 195 1.02 -22.02 2.54
N ASP A 196 1.89 -21.42 1.73
CA ASP A 196 3.37 -21.50 1.85
C ASP A 196 3.94 -20.36 2.74
N TRP A 197 3.09 -19.71 3.53
CA TRP A 197 3.45 -18.56 4.36
C TRP A 197 4.65 -18.78 5.29
N ARG A 198 4.91 -20.05 5.69
CA ARG A 198 6.02 -20.37 6.61
C ARG A 198 7.38 -20.07 6.01
N ASP A 199 7.51 -20.26 4.70
CA ASP A 199 8.75 -20.01 3.96
C ASP A 199 9.06 -18.50 3.87
N LEU A 200 8.02 -17.67 3.99
CA LEU A 200 8.14 -16.21 4.01
C LEU A 200 8.41 -15.63 5.40
N MET A 201 8.39 -16.42 6.46
CA MET A 201 8.58 -15.91 7.83
C MET A 201 9.94 -15.20 8.05
N PRO A 202 11.08 -15.71 7.54
CA PRO A 202 12.34 -14.98 7.65
C PRO A 202 12.24 -13.60 6.99
N MET A 203 11.83 -13.53 5.73
CA MET A 203 11.65 -12.28 4.99
C MET A 203 10.65 -11.33 5.69
N THR A 204 9.57 -11.87 6.25
CA THR A 204 8.58 -11.06 6.96
C THR A 204 9.17 -10.42 8.22
N ARG A 205 10.04 -11.12 8.94
CA ARG A 205 10.75 -10.57 10.10
C ARG A 205 11.75 -9.49 9.69
N ASP A 206 12.47 -9.68 8.58
CA ASP A 206 13.38 -8.68 8.05
C ASP A 206 12.64 -7.39 7.68
N VAL A 207 11.53 -7.51 6.94
CA VAL A 207 10.68 -6.36 6.59
C VAL A 207 10.11 -5.68 7.83
N ALA A 208 9.70 -6.45 8.85
CA ALA A 208 9.24 -5.87 10.11
C ALA A 208 10.36 -5.12 10.86
N ALA A 209 11.59 -5.63 10.83
CA ALA A 209 12.76 -4.96 11.40
C ALA A 209 13.08 -3.65 10.68
N GLU A 210 13.03 -3.63 9.34
CA GLU A 210 13.19 -2.41 8.54
C GLU A 210 12.14 -1.36 8.89
N LEU A 211 10.86 -1.76 8.96
CA LEU A 211 9.77 -0.87 9.35
C LEU A 211 9.90 -0.37 10.80
N ALA A 212 10.48 -1.18 11.70
CA ALA A 212 10.77 -0.76 13.06
C ALA A 212 11.93 0.25 13.13
N ALA A 213 13.00 0.03 12.37
CA ALA A 213 14.10 0.98 12.23
C ALA A 213 13.62 2.33 11.66
N ASP A 214 12.64 2.28 10.75
CA ASP A 214 11.97 3.46 10.22
C ASP A 214 10.98 4.10 11.21
N GLY A 215 10.72 3.53 12.38
CA GLY A 215 9.80 4.05 13.38
C GLY A 215 8.31 3.87 13.03
N VAL A 216 8.00 3.09 11.99
CA VAL A 216 6.62 2.83 11.54
C VAL A 216 5.88 1.93 12.52
N LEU A 217 6.58 0.97 13.11
CA LEU A 217 6.05 0.01 14.08
C LEU A 217 7.04 -0.28 15.20
N GLY A 218 6.57 -0.92 16.27
CA GLY A 218 7.39 -1.53 17.30
C GLY A 218 7.29 -3.05 17.23
N VAL A 219 8.39 -3.74 17.49
CA VAL A 219 8.40 -5.20 17.68
C VAL A 219 8.28 -5.48 19.16
N GLN A 220 7.30 -6.30 19.56
CA GLN A 220 7.00 -6.58 20.97
C GLN A 220 7.03 -8.07 21.26
N GLN A 221 7.53 -8.41 22.45
CA GLN A 221 7.40 -9.74 23.02
C GLN A 221 6.77 -9.62 24.41
N LYS A 222 5.66 -10.32 24.66
CA LYS A 222 4.89 -10.24 25.91
C LYS A 222 4.48 -8.80 26.27
N GLY A 223 4.21 -7.95 25.27
CA GLY A 223 3.79 -6.56 25.46
C GLY A 223 4.93 -5.56 25.70
N VAL A 224 6.18 -6.00 25.71
CA VAL A 224 7.37 -5.15 25.88
C VAL A 224 8.10 -5.02 24.55
N ASP A 225 8.56 -3.81 24.23
CA ASP A 225 9.36 -3.56 23.03
C ASP A 225 10.69 -4.31 23.13
N VAL A 226 11.07 -4.93 22.03
CA VAL A 226 12.30 -5.72 21.92
C VAL A 226 13.04 -5.36 20.63
N ASP A 227 14.35 -5.60 20.65
CA ASP A 227 15.17 -5.43 19.45
C ASP A 227 14.86 -6.55 18.43
N PRO A 228 14.34 -6.20 17.24
CA PRO A 228 14.01 -7.18 16.20
C PRO A 228 15.22 -7.96 15.68
N ALA A 229 16.45 -7.44 15.83
CA ALA A 229 17.67 -8.11 15.35
C ALA A 229 18.09 -9.29 16.25
N THR A 230 17.75 -9.24 17.52
CA THR A 230 18.22 -10.21 18.53
C THR A 230 17.11 -11.09 19.10
N VAL A 231 15.84 -10.66 18.98
CA VAL A 231 14.71 -11.39 19.56
C VAL A 231 14.47 -12.74 18.90
N THR A 232 14.33 -13.76 19.74
CA THR A 232 13.92 -15.11 19.32
C THR A 232 12.52 -15.44 19.82
N GLY A 233 11.84 -16.36 19.10
CA GLY A 233 10.51 -16.80 19.47
C GLY A 233 9.37 -15.90 18.94
N PRO A 234 8.15 -16.00 19.52
CA PRO A 234 6.98 -15.29 19.05
C PRO A 234 7.06 -13.79 19.36
N VAL A 235 6.73 -12.96 18.37
CA VAL A 235 6.66 -11.50 18.51
C VAL A 235 5.33 -10.97 17.98
N ARG A 236 5.00 -9.74 18.37
CA ARG A 236 3.86 -8.96 17.87
C ARG A 236 4.39 -7.66 17.26
N LEU A 237 3.72 -7.18 16.23
CA LEU A 237 3.99 -5.89 15.61
C LEU A 237 2.97 -4.88 16.12
N ALA A 238 3.44 -3.82 16.76
CA ALA A 238 2.61 -2.75 17.33
C ALA A 238 2.69 -1.50 16.45
N PRO A 239 1.59 -0.81 16.14
CA PRO A 239 1.62 0.41 15.35
C PRO A 239 2.35 1.53 16.12
N ARG A 240 3.12 2.35 15.42
CA ARG A 240 3.70 3.60 15.93
C ARG A 240 3.34 4.75 15.02
N ASP A 241 4.17 5.08 14.05
CA ASP A 241 3.88 6.09 13.04
C ASP A 241 3.55 5.43 11.70
N LEU A 242 2.28 5.25 11.45
CA LEU A 242 1.76 4.69 10.20
C LEU A 242 1.47 5.77 9.15
N ALA A 243 1.81 7.04 9.43
CA ALA A 243 1.71 8.12 8.46
C ALA A 243 2.69 7.89 7.31
N PRO A 244 2.34 8.26 6.07
CA PRO A 244 3.27 8.20 4.96
C PRO A 244 4.40 9.21 5.21
N ARG A 245 5.63 8.76 5.15
CA ARG A 245 6.78 9.67 5.10
C ARG A 245 6.81 10.34 3.72
N SER A 246 6.98 11.64 3.72
CA SER A 246 7.08 12.50 2.53
C SER A 246 8.33 12.18 1.74
#